data_c40996ac0993c3467e534c39295ccfbd
#
_entry.id   c40996ac0993c3467e534c39295ccfbd
#
_cell.length_a   1.000
_cell.length_b   1.000
_cell.length_c   1.000
_cell.angle_alpha   90.00
_cell.angle_beta   90.00
_cell.angle_gamma   90.00
#
_symmetry.space_group_name_H-M   'P 1'
#
loop_
_entity.id
_entity.type
_entity.pdbx_description
1 polymer ?
#
loop_
_entity_poly.entity_id
_entity_poly.type
_entity_poly.pdbx_seq_one_letter_code
_entity_poly.pdbx_strand_id
1 'polypeptide(L)'
;KARSLQVVPHGYGRLHVISSTQVVFHARRIIANALDIPKSKIRVEKPRIGGGFGAKQTSVTEVFPAFVTWKTGKPAYLVYSRKETQTSGCPRHEMELTVKIGAMNDGTIRAMDVYTLSNTGAYGEHGPTTVGLSGHKPIPMYNKNQEAHRFCYDVVYTNVQAAGAYRGYGATQ
;
A
#
# COMPACT_ATOMS: atom_id res chain seq x y z
N LYS A 1 -2.32 -13.63 0.69
CA LYS A 1 -2.36 -14.03 -0.73
C LYS A 1 -0.96 -14.09 -1.28
N ALA A 2 -0.57 -15.22 -1.88
CA ALA A 2 0.76 -15.36 -2.47
C ALA A 2 0.99 -14.30 -3.55
N ARG A 3 2.16 -13.68 -3.52
CA ARG A 3 2.66 -12.87 -4.63
C ARG A 3 3.48 -13.79 -5.53
N SER A 4 3.15 -13.81 -6.80
CA SER A 4 3.89 -14.54 -7.81
C SER A 4 4.30 -13.59 -8.91
N LEU A 5 5.51 -13.74 -9.38
CA LEU A 5 5.99 -12.99 -10.53
C LEU A 5 7.06 -13.75 -11.28
N GLN A 6 7.14 -13.45 -12.54
CA GLN A 6 8.15 -13.93 -13.46
C GLN A 6 8.74 -12.76 -14.21
N VAL A 7 10.04 -12.76 -14.38
CA VAL A 7 10.73 -11.78 -15.22
C VAL A 7 11.51 -12.55 -16.30
N VAL A 8 11.34 -12.13 -17.53
CA VAL A 8 12.04 -12.71 -18.68
C VAL A 8 12.76 -11.63 -19.47
N PRO A 9 13.89 -11.95 -20.10
CA PRO A 9 14.50 -11.07 -21.09
C PRO A 9 13.53 -10.81 -22.24
N HIS A 10 13.48 -9.59 -22.72
CA HIS A 10 12.65 -9.20 -23.85
C HIS A 10 13.50 -8.52 -24.92
N GLY A 11 13.06 -8.59 -26.17
CA GLY A 11 13.82 -8.03 -27.29
C GLY A 11 14.31 -6.60 -27.06
N TYR A 12 15.45 -6.25 -27.70
CA TYR A 12 16.12 -4.95 -27.59
C TYR A 12 16.64 -4.62 -26.18
N GLY A 13 17.09 -5.63 -25.42
CA GLY A 13 17.64 -5.44 -24.06
C GLY A 13 16.62 -4.87 -23.07
N ARG A 14 15.39 -5.32 -23.16
CA ARG A 14 14.31 -4.94 -22.23
C ARG A 14 13.99 -6.07 -21.27
N LEU A 15 13.31 -5.73 -20.18
CA LEU A 15 12.71 -6.67 -19.23
C LEU A 15 11.19 -6.77 -19.46
N HIS A 16 10.68 -7.97 -19.47
CA HIS A 16 9.24 -8.23 -19.39
C HIS A 16 8.93 -8.83 -18.02
N VAL A 17 8.19 -8.09 -17.22
CA VAL A 17 7.81 -8.42 -15.83
C VAL A 17 6.34 -8.81 -15.81
N ILE A 18 6.05 -10.04 -15.50
CA ILE A 18 4.69 -10.58 -15.34
C ILE A 18 4.41 -10.68 -13.85
N SER A 19 3.62 -9.75 -13.30
CA SER A 19 3.41 -9.64 -11.85
C SER A 19 1.93 -9.59 -11.48
N SER A 20 1.61 -10.24 -10.36
CA SER A 20 0.28 -10.15 -9.75
C SER A 20 0.07 -8.82 -9.01
N THR A 21 0.54 -7.72 -9.56
CA THR A 21 0.38 -6.36 -9.02
C THR A 21 -0.99 -5.77 -9.31
N GLN A 22 -1.46 -4.84 -8.48
CA GLN A 22 -2.63 -4.00 -8.76
C GLN A 22 -2.26 -2.77 -9.61
N VAL A 23 -0.97 -2.36 -9.62
CA VAL A 23 -0.52 -1.07 -10.17
C VAL A 23 0.74 -1.26 -11.05
N VAL A 24 0.54 -1.60 -12.31
CA VAL A 24 1.63 -1.92 -13.26
C VAL A 24 2.60 -0.75 -13.49
N PHE A 25 2.10 0.48 -13.55
CA PHE A 25 2.94 1.66 -13.77
C PHE A 25 3.80 1.99 -12.55
N HIS A 26 3.30 1.75 -11.35
CA HIS A 26 4.04 1.91 -10.12
C HIS A 26 5.17 0.87 -10.03
N ALA A 27 4.86 -0.41 -10.29
CA ALA A 27 5.87 -1.47 -10.35
C ALA A 27 6.98 -1.14 -11.36
N ARG A 28 6.61 -0.68 -12.57
CA ARG A 28 7.57 -0.25 -13.59
C ARG A 28 8.50 0.87 -13.08
N ARG A 29 7.94 1.87 -12.42
CA ARG A 29 8.72 2.99 -11.87
C ARG A 29 9.69 2.54 -10.79
N ILE A 30 9.24 1.70 -9.86
CA ILE A 30 10.06 1.20 -8.76
C ILE A 30 11.21 0.34 -9.30
N ILE A 31 10.94 -0.58 -10.24
CA ILE A 31 11.98 -1.40 -10.86
C ILE A 31 13.00 -0.53 -11.62
N ALA A 32 12.53 0.46 -12.39
CA ALA A 32 13.38 1.38 -13.11
C ALA A 32 14.34 2.12 -12.17
N ASN A 33 13.82 2.67 -11.09
CA ASN A 33 14.62 3.38 -10.09
C ASN A 33 15.62 2.44 -9.37
N ALA A 34 15.18 1.22 -9.00
CA ALA A 34 16.00 0.27 -8.28
C ALA A 34 17.16 -0.29 -9.13
N LEU A 35 16.97 -0.39 -10.45
CA LEU A 35 18.00 -0.88 -11.38
C LEU A 35 18.79 0.24 -12.06
N ASP A 36 18.41 1.49 -11.81
CA ASP A 36 18.95 2.68 -12.51
C ASP A 36 18.90 2.56 -14.03
N ILE A 37 17.73 2.19 -14.56
CA ILE A 37 17.50 2.04 -16.00
C ILE A 37 16.26 2.81 -16.46
N PRO A 38 16.22 3.23 -17.73
CA PRO A 38 15.06 3.93 -18.26
C PRO A 38 13.78 3.08 -18.19
N LYS A 39 12.65 3.71 -17.85
CA LYS A 39 11.33 3.07 -17.82
C LYS A 39 10.96 2.40 -19.15
N SER A 40 11.47 2.91 -20.27
CA SER A 40 11.29 2.32 -21.61
C SER A 40 11.87 0.92 -21.76
N LYS A 41 12.84 0.57 -20.92
CA LYS A 41 13.46 -0.78 -20.87
C LYS A 41 12.60 -1.81 -20.12
N ILE A 42 11.47 -1.40 -19.51
CA ILE A 42 10.67 -2.29 -18.68
C ILE A 42 9.22 -2.31 -19.17
N ARG A 43 8.73 -3.49 -19.51
CA ARG A 43 7.32 -3.79 -19.72
C ARG A 43 6.81 -4.55 -18.51
N VAL A 44 5.75 -4.04 -17.84
CA VAL A 44 5.07 -4.76 -16.77
C VAL A 44 3.69 -5.19 -17.26
N GLU A 45 3.40 -6.46 -17.10
CA GLU A 45 2.14 -7.07 -17.45
C GLU A 45 1.47 -7.64 -16.20
N LYS A 46 0.18 -7.36 -16.08
CA LYS A 46 -0.67 -7.91 -15.01
C LYS A 46 -1.54 -9.02 -15.57
N PRO A 47 -1.28 -10.30 -15.25
CA PRO A 47 -2.18 -11.39 -15.57
C PRO A 47 -3.47 -11.29 -14.73
N ARG A 48 -4.41 -12.19 -14.93
CA ARG A 48 -5.58 -12.31 -14.04
C ARG A 48 -5.11 -12.61 -12.61
N ILE A 49 -5.62 -11.85 -11.65
CA ILE A 49 -5.29 -12.01 -10.23
C ILE A 49 -6.55 -12.32 -9.44
N GLY A 50 -6.47 -13.30 -8.53
CA GLY A 50 -7.57 -13.70 -7.64
C GLY A 50 -7.91 -12.69 -6.54
N GLY A 51 -7.51 -11.44 -6.70
CA GLY A 51 -7.72 -10.30 -5.80
C GLY A 51 -6.42 -9.77 -5.20
N GLY A 52 -6.41 -8.48 -4.87
CA GLY A 52 -5.29 -7.75 -4.27
C GLY A 52 -5.64 -7.16 -2.91
N PHE A 53 -6.84 -6.57 -2.80
CA PHE A 53 -7.36 -5.90 -1.58
C PHE A 53 -6.41 -4.85 -0.99
N GLY A 54 -5.65 -4.16 -1.85
CA GLY A 54 -4.61 -3.21 -1.45
C GLY A 54 -3.23 -3.84 -1.23
N ALA A 55 -3.14 -5.06 -0.73
CA ALA A 55 -1.87 -5.71 -0.40
C ALA A 55 -0.94 -5.98 -1.61
N LYS A 56 -1.39 -5.74 -2.83
CA LYS A 56 -0.61 -5.87 -4.07
C LYS A 56 -0.42 -4.52 -4.78
N GLN A 57 -0.54 -3.40 -4.06
CA GLN A 57 -0.27 -2.08 -4.62
C GLN A 57 1.23 -1.77 -4.62
N THR A 58 1.93 -2.10 -3.54
CA THR A 58 3.36 -1.87 -3.43
C THR A 58 4.14 -2.98 -4.09
N SER A 59 5.22 -2.61 -4.76
CA SER A 59 6.20 -3.55 -5.30
C SER A 59 7.14 -3.99 -4.18
N VAL A 60 6.92 -5.19 -3.65
CA VAL A 60 7.76 -5.79 -2.60
C VAL A 60 8.70 -6.84 -3.18
N THR A 61 8.23 -7.62 -4.15
CA THR A 61 8.93 -8.77 -4.70
C THR A 61 9.52 -8.53 -6.09
N GLU A 62 9.00 -7.54 -6.81
CA GLU A 62 9.23 -7.34 -8.24
C GLU A 62 10.69 -7.00 -8.56
N VAL A 63 11.37 -6.31 -7.66
CA VAL A 63 12.75 -5.85 -7.87
C VAL A 63 13.74 -7.02 -7.90
N PHE A 64 13.55 -8.04 -7.05
CA PHE A 64 14.53 -9.13 -6.91
C PHE A 64 14.72 -9.94 -8.21
N PRO A 65 13.67 -10.56 -8.80
CA PRO A 65 13.85 -11.28 -10.06
C PRO A 65 14.13 -10.35 -11.23
N ALA A 66 13.70 -9.10 -11.20
CA ALA A 66 14.09 -8.12 -12.20
C ALA A 66 15.61 -7.87 -12.18
N PHE A 67 16.20 -7.74 -11.00
CA PHE A 67 17.65 -7.61 -10.83
C PHE A 67 18.39 -8.85 -11.34
N VAL A 68 17.94 -10.06 -10.97
CA VAL A 68 18.55 -11.31 -11.42
C VAL A 68 18.51 -11.41 -12.94
N THR A 69 17.33 -11.19 -13.55
CA THR A 69 17.18 -11.25 -15.01
C THR A 69 18.03 -10.18 -15.72
N TRP A 70 18.09 -8.96 -15.18
CA TRP A 70 18.87 -7.87 -15.73
C TRP A 70 20.38 -8.18 -15.75
N LYS A 71 20.88 -8.78 -14.66
CA LYS A 71 22.31 -9.12 -14.52
C LYS A 71 22.72 -10.38 -15.28
N THR A 72 21.85 -11.38 -15.35
CA THR A 72 22.22 -12.69 -15.90
C THR A 72 21.73 -12.94 -17.32
N GLY A 73 20.78 -12.15 -17.81
CA GLY A 73 20.09 -12.41 -19.06
C GLY A 73 19.19 -13.66 -19.04
N LYS A 74 18.96 -14.27 -17.87
CA LYS A 74 18.15 -15.49 -17.71
C LYS A 74 16.80 -15.16 -17.10
N PRO A 75 15.74 -15.95 -17.41
CA PRO A 75 14.46 -15.82 -16.72
C PRO A 75 14.61 -16.06 -15.21
N ALA A 76 13.90 -15.26 -14.43
CA ALA A 76 13.80 -15.41 -12.97
C ALA A 76 12.35 -15.46 -12.51
N TYR A 77 12.10 -16.24 -11.48
CA TYR A 77 10.77 -16.48 -10.91
C TYR A 77 10.83 -16.41 -9.39
N LEU A 78 9.83 -15.77 -8.77
CA LEU A 78 9.72 -15.66 -7.33
C LEU A 78 8.28 -15.84 -6.88
N VAL A 79 8.06 -16.71 -5.91
CA VAL A 79 6.78 -16.85 -5.19
C VAL A 79 7.06 -16.90 -3.71
N TYR A 80 6.44 -16.00 -2.96
CA TYR A 80 6.51 -16.03 -1.52
C TYR A 80 5.65 -17.16 -0.93
N SER A 81 6.23 -17.91 -0.01
CA SER A 81 5.48 -18.79 0.90
C SER A 81 4.53 -17.96 1.78
N ARG A 82 3.66 -18.63 2.51
CA ARG A 82 2.77 -17.95 3.47
C ARG A 82 3.55 -17.20 4.54
N LYS A 83 4.61 -17.81 5.08
CA LYS A 83 5.48 -17.21 6.08
C LYS A 83 6.16 -15.95 5.55
N GLU A 84 6.81 -16.03 4.39
CA GLU A 84 7.48 -14.89 3.76
C GLU A 84 6.48 -13.76 3.44
N THR A 85 5.27 -14.10 2.99
CA THR A 85 4.24 -13.09 2.75
C THR A 85 3.84 -12.34 4.03
N GLN A 86 3.86 -13.01 5.18
CA GLN A 86 3.53 -12.40 6.47
C GLN A 86 4.68 -11.57 7.04
N THR A 87 5.92 -11.99 6.82
CA THR A 87 7.11 -11.31 7.37
C THR A 87 7.67 -10.22 6.46
N SER A 88 7.38 -10.26 5.16
CA SER A 88 7.94 -9.33 4.16
C SER A 88 6.86 -8.58 3.35
N GLY A 89 5.58 -8.81 3.63
CA GLY A 89 4.49 -8.06 3.03
C GLY A 89 4.25 -6.73 3.74
N CYS A 90 3.22 -6.00 3.31
CA CYS A 90 2.80 -4.77 3.95
C CYS A 90 1.47 -4.99 4.67
N PRO A 91 1.46 -5.15 6.00
CA PRO A 91 0.25 -5.35 6.78
C PRO A 91 -0.60 -4.07 6.84
N ARG A 92 -1.76 -4.15 7.47
CA ARG A 92 -2.56 -2.98 7.83
C ARG A 92 -1.81 -2.14 8.86
N HIS A 93 -1.95 -0.82 8.78
CA HIS A 93 -1.44 0.10 9.80
C HIS A 93 -2.09 -0.18 11.15
N GLU A 94 -1.30 -0.22 12.19
CA GLU A 94 -1.76 -0.12 13.57
C GLU A 94 -2.12 1.33 13.85
N MET A 95 -3.27 1.57 14.45
CA MET A 95 -3.76 2.92 14.73
C MET A 95 -4.41 2.98 16.11
N GLU A 96 -4.15 4.10 16.79
CA GLU A 96 -4.88 4.51 17.98
C GLU A 96 -5.76 5.70 17.63
N LEU A 97 -7.05 5.60 17.89
CA LEU A 97 -8.01 6.63 17.56
C LEU A 97 -8.66 7.20 18.83
N THR A 98 -8.64 8.51 18.94
CA THR A 98 -9.40 9.26 19.95
C THR A 98 -10.54 9.98 19.25
N VAL A 99 -11.78 9.66 19.65
CA VAL A 99 -12.99 10.28 19.07
C VAL A 99 -13.77 10.96 20.18
N LYS A 100 -14.04 12.26 20.00
CA LYS A 100 -14.93 13.04 20.86
C LYS A 100 -16.14 13.49 20.05
N ILE A 101 -17.32 13.28 20.56
CA ILE A 101 -18.57 13.60 19.87
C ILE A 101 -19.43 14.47 20.79
N GLY A 102 -19.85 15.62 20.27
CA GLY A 102 -20.90 16.44 20.86
C GLY A 102 -22.26 16.10 20.24
N ALA A 103 -23.18 15.56 21.03
CA ALA A 103 -24.52 15.20 20.58
C ALA A 103 -25.57 15.86 21.39
N MET A 104 -26.73 16.11 20.76
CA MET A 104 -27.93 16.57 21.42
C MET A 104 -28.68 15.39 22.08
N ASN A 105 -29.65 15.67 22.96
CA ASN A 105 -30.42 14.63 23.62
C ASN A 105 -31.27 13.76 22.65
N ASP A 106 -31.58 14.28 21.48
CA ASP A 106 -32.27 13.56 20.40
C ASP A 106 -31.35 12.67 19.55
N GLY A 107 -30.05 12.62 19.89
CA GLY A 107 -29.03 11.85 19.15
C GLY A 107 -28.42 12.58 17.97
N THR A 108 -28.80 13.82 17.67
CA THR A 108 -28.23 14.63 16.62
C THR A 108 -26.76 14.97 16.93
N ILE A 109 -25.83 14.57 16.08
CA ILE A 109 -24.39 14.89 16.21
C ILE A 109 -24.17 16.33 15.73
N ARG A 110 -23.66 17.19 16.61
CA ARG A 110 -23.38 18.61 16.33
C ARG A 110 -21.90 18.88 16.10
N ALA A 111 -21.03 18.16 16.78
CA ALA A 111 -19.59 18.34 16.64
C ALA A 111 -18.84 16.99 16.73
N MET A 112 -17.73 16.91 16.04
CA MET A 112 -16.84 15.74 16.07
C MET A 112 -15.38 16.18 16.08
N ASP A 113 -14.60 15.59 17.00
CA ASP A 113 -13.16 15.74 17.07
C ASP A 113 -12.50 14.36 16.99
N VAL A 114 -11.72 14.14 15.96
CA VAL A 114 -11.04 12.85 15.70
C VAL A 114 -9.55 13.08 15.66
N TYR A 115 -8.82 12.34 16.46
CA TYR A 115 -7.36 12.25 16.39
C TYR A 115 -6.93 10.82 16.13
N THR A 116 -5.99 10.63 15.20
CA THR A 116 -5.45 9.32 14.86
C THR A 116 -3.92 9.33 14.97
N LEU A 117 -3.38 8.45 15.82
CA LEU A 117 -1.96 8.11 15.83
C LEU A 117 -1.77 6.84 15.02
N SER A 118 -0.89 6.87 14.02
CA SER A 118 -0.67 5.73 13.11
C SER A 118 0.78 5.28 13.13
N ASN A 119 0.99 3.99 13.37
CA ASN A 119 2.28 3.33 13.21
C ASN A 119 2.46 2.89 11.75
N THR A 120 3.38 3.53 11.03
CA THR A 120 3.68 3.16 9.65
C THR A 120 4.77 2.10 9.52
N GLY A 121 5.40 1.70 10.63
CA GLY A 121 6.55 0.82 10.61
C GLY A 121 7.78 1.48 9.99
N ALA A 122 8.72 0.69 9.50
CA ALA A 122 9.88 1.17 8.79
C ALA A 122 9.50 1.72 7.39
N TYR A 123 10.24 2.71 6.90
CA TYR A 123 10.17 3.27 5.53
C TYR A 123 8.90 4.06 5.14
N GLY A 124 7.89 4.16 5.97
CA GLY A 124 6.75 5.07 5.82
C GLY A 124 5.87 4.90 4.58
N GLU A 125 5.82 3.76 4.00
CA GLU A 125 5.31 3.41 2.68
C GLU A 125 4.00 4.11 2.25
N HIS A 126 2.88 3.84 2.91
CA HIS A 126 1.58 4.48 2.67
C HIS A 126 1.08 5.31 3.86
N GLY A 127 1.97 5.64 4.82
CA GLY A 127 1.63 6.22 6.10
C GLY A 127 0.69 7.42 6.04
N PRO A 128 1.13 8.58 5.53
CA PRO A 128 0.30 9.81 5.53
C PRO A 128 -1.02 9.64 4.78
N THR A 129 -1.00 8.95 3.64
CA THR A 129 -2.21 8.71 2.85
C THR A 129 -3.22 7.83 3.58
N THR A 130 -2.72 6.76 4.22
CA THR A 130 -3.61 5.81 4.92
C THR A 130 -4.21 6.44 6.16
N VAL A 131 -3.43 7.16 6.97
CA VAL A 131 -3.94 7.80 8.16
C VAL A 131 -4.88 8.97 7.84
N GLY A 132 -4.58 9.77 6.81
CA GLY A 132 -5.49 10.82 6.35
C GLY A 132 -6.88 10.29 6.02
N LEU A 133 -6.96 9.10 5.46
CA LEU A 133 -8.24 8.47 5.11
C LEU A 133 -8.97 7.84 6.32
N SER A 134 -8.33 7.74 7.49
CA SER A 134 -9.04 7.35 8.73
C SER A 134 -10.07 8.40 9.19
N GLY A 135 -9.86 9.66 8.83
CA GLY A 135 -10.82 10.74 9.04
C GLY A 135 -11.64 11.10 7.80
N HIS A 136 -10.98 11.31 6.67
CA HIS A 136 -11.64 11.78 5.44
C HIS A 136 -12.76 10.88 4.90
N LYS A 137 -12.72 9.60 5.20
CA LYS A 137 -13.77 8.67 4.76
C LYS A 137 -14.94 8.55 5.74
N PRO A 138 -14.71 8.37 7.07
CA PRO A 138 -15.83 8.21 8.01
C PRO A 138 -16.54 9.54 8.35
N ILE A 139 -15.83 10.66 8.50
CA ILE A 139 -16.44 11.93 8.89
C ILE A 139 -17.61 12.35 8.00
N PRO A 140 -17.51 12.30 6.65
CA PRO A 140 -18.64 12.66 5.78
C PRO A 140 -19.90 11.82 5.97
N MET A 141 -19.81 10.63 6.55
CA MET A 141 -20.97 9.78 6.84
C MET A 141 -21.85 10.37 7.95
N TYR A 142 -21.29 11.24 8.79
CA TYR A 142 -21.94 11.82 9.97
C TYR A 142 -22.16 13.33 9.84
N ASN A 143 -21.85 13.94 8.70
CA ASN A 143 -21.83 15.39 8.55
C ASN A 143 -23.20 16.07 8.36
N LYS A 144 -24.28 15.29 8.29
CA LYS A 144 -25.64 15.85 8.20
C LYS A 144 -26.00 16.54 9.50
N ASN A 145 -26.00 17.81 9.61
CA ASN A 145 -26.26 18.65 10.79
C ASN A 145 -25.04 18.89 11.71
N GLN A 146 -23.82 18.52 11.30
CA GLN A 146 -22.63 18.93 12.03
C GLN A 146 -22.36 20.43 11.82
N GLU A 147 -22.10 21.14 12.92
CA GLU A 147 -21.70 22.55 12.92
C GLU A 147 -20.18 22.70 12.89
N ALA A 148 -19.47 21.72 13.49
CA ALA A 148 -18.03 21.72 13.54
C ALA A 148 -17.46 20.32 13.49
N HIS A 149 -16.32 20.16 12.81
CA HIS A 149 -15.50 18.97 12.90
C HIS A 149 -14.01 19.33 12.88
N ARG A 150 -13.23 18.53 13.58
CA ARG A 150 -11.77 18.58 13.55
C ARG A 150 -11.23 17.18 13.29
N PHE A 151 -10.24 17.07 12.42
CA PHE A 151 -9.48 15.85 12.22
C PHE A 151 -7.99 16.18 12.24
N CYS A 152 -7.27 15.58 13.18
CA CYS A 152 -5.83 15.66 13.28
C CYS A 152 -5.22 14.26 13.30
N TYR A 153 -3.97 14.14 12.85
CA TYR A 153 -3.28 12.86 12.88
C TYR A 153 -1.77 13.01 12.95
N ASP A 154 -1.12 12.01 13.51
CA ASP A 154 0.32 11.83 13.46
C ASP A 154 0.67 10.46 12.87
N VAL A 155 1.79 10.41 12.17
CA VAL A 155 2.34 9.19 11.59
C VAL A 155 3.74 8.99 12.14
N VAL A 156 3.96 7.86 12.82
CA VAL A 156 5.25 7.56 13.45
C VAL A 156 5.95 6.40 12.76
N TYR A 157 7.26 6.52 12.67
CA TYR A 157 8.13 5.42 12.23
C TYR A 157 8.48 4.55 13.43
N THR A 158 8.53 3.25 13.19
CA THR A 158 8.97 2.27 14.19
C THR A 158 9.79 1.18 13.53
N ASN A 159 10.49 0.36 14.33
CA ASN A 159 11.32 -0.74 13.84
C ASN A 159 10.54 -2.03 13.57
N VAL A 160 9.27 -1.91 13.17
CA VAL A 160 8.46 -3.04 12.75
C VAL A 160 8.29 -3.05 11.24
N GLN A 161 7.68 -4.09 10.71
CA GLN A 161 7.37 -4.25 9.31
C GLN A 161 6.61 -3.04 8.75
N ALA A 162 7.02 -2.55 7.58
CA ALA A 162 6.37 -1.43 6.93
C ALA A 162 4.89 -1.73 6.63
N ALA A 163 4.01 -0.91 7.14
CA ALA A 163 2.59 -1.02 6.88
C ALA A 163 2.24 -0.44 5.50
N GLY A 164 1.22 -0.99 4.87
CA GLY A 164 0.84 -0.61 3.51
C GLY A 164 -0.67 -0.52 3.30
N ALA A 165 -1.05 -0.39 2.04
CA ALA A 165 -2.44 -0.34 1.65
C ALA A 165 -3.15 -1.66 1.94
N TYR A 166 -4.25 -1.62 2.68
CA TYR A 166 -5.11 -2.76 2.89
C TYR A 166 -6.58 -2.33 2.89
N ARG A 167 -7.48 -3.27 2.54
CA ARG A 167 -8.92 -3.07 2.37
C ARG A 167 -9.53 -2.13 3.42
N GLY A 168 -10.19 -1.07 2.96
CA GLY A 168 -10.69 0.03 3.80
C GLY A 168 -9.75 1.23 3.85
N TYR A 169 -8.43 1.00 3.77
CA TYR A 169 -7.38 2.01 3.62
C TYR A 169 -7.50 3.15 4.63
N GLY A 170 -7.38 2.81 5.91
CA GLY A 170 -7.52 3.74 7.04
C GLY A 170 -8.93 3.79 7.66
N ALA A 171 -9.98 3.65 6.88
CA ALA A 171 -11.35 3.81 7.36
C ALA A 171 -11.92 2.62 8.17
N THR A 172 -11.16 1.54 8.30
CA THR A 172 -11.59 0.31 8.97
C THR A 172 -10.77 -0.03 10.21
N GLN A 173 -10.00 0.91 10.69
CA GLN A 173 -9.31 0.82 11.97
C GLN A 173 -10.20 1.24 13.13
#